data_162d0b46398f89da6a16dc4387973f35
#
_entry.id   162d0b46398f89da6a16dc4387973f35
#
_cell.length_a   1.000
_cell.length_b   1.000
_cell.length_c   1.000
_cell.angle_alpha   90.00
_cell.angle_beta   90.00
_cell.angle_gamma   90.00
#
_symmetry.space_group_name_H-M   'P 1'
#
loop_
_entity.id
_entity.type
_entity.pdbx_description
1 polymer ?
#
loop_
_entity_poly.entity_id
_entity_poly.type
_entity_poly.pdbx_seq_one_letter_code
_entity_poly.pdbx_strand_id
1 'polypeptide(L)'
;MIKEEIKRCLEKNVEMWQRETNSLPKISYDEDVCEWSDLFVGQPDTNGSIQWQYAPVDRILDFSDLEKRYHVELPVDLKDFYNAYFFLELRGFIDNECISFKPLDATVDVLDNLEFFLGGEEDEESETTNFIVLGFYAHKYWFGISKFGKGQVVALLEEGKEYVLAESLGKLFKKLKIGSPQLGWYSVLTSAEQKHDDSGSFIGGKPCIPATIPLPTCKICGDSLTFFFQVAFPKGHMWEGKSLALFFCDSTYYKHDAHDMLPPVLLRDEDDLSDNDLDPDHYQTLFRVFFFDTQDGVLREDYQEKVRYQRIDWKEGRRRDKKVPIILAGEPVWMESHWRERPRSCGGNRMEFVLQVADYFNFEIYPNAPSEMEANYMALQGQPPFRPREENNYTLFCDFNRVFLWGTTDKQNPVFGINVQSDV
;
A
#
# COMPACT_ATOMS: atom_id res chain seq x y z
N MET A 1 -32.79 -9.27 -3.23
CA MET A 1 -32.24 -7.90 -3.27
C MET A 1 -30.75 -7.87 -3.02
N ILE A 2 -30.23 -8.39 -1.91
CA ILE A 2 -28.78 -8.46 -1.66
C ILE A 2 -28.04 -9.38 -2.65
N LYS A 3 -28.64 -10.48 -3.06
CA LYS A 3 -28.08 -11.44 -4.04
C LYS A 3 -27.69 -10.77 -5.35
N GLU A 4 -28.48 -9.82 -5.85
CA GLU A 4 -28.19 -9.08 -7.08
C GLU A 4 -27.01 -8.10 -6.89
N GLU A 5 -26.89 -7.48 -5.70
CA GLU A 5 -25.78 -6.59 -5.41
C GLU A 5 -24.46 -7.36 -5.26
N ILE A 6 -24.49 -8.54 -4.62
CA ILE A 6 -23.32 -9.44 -4.54
C ILE A 6 -22.90 -9.86 -5.95
N LYS A 7 -23.85 -10.32 -6.76
CA LYS A 7 -23.59 -10.70 -8.16
C LYS A 7 -22.92 -9.56 -8.92
N ARG A 8 -23.48 -8.36 -8.84
CA ARG A 8 -22.91 -7.15 -9.48
C ARG A 8 -21.46 -6.91 -9.05
N CYS A 9 -21.15 -7.12 -7.77
CA CYS A 9 -19.78 -6.93 -7.28
C CYS A 9 -18.84 -8.02 -7.80
N LEU A 10 -19.27 -9.28 -7.83
CA LEU A 10 -18.50 -10.40 -8.37
C LEU A 10 -18.26 -10.27 -9.88
N GLU A 11 -19.29 -9.90 -10.65
CA GLU A 11 -19.17 -9.62 -12.09
C GLU A 11 -18.15 -8.51 -12.36
N LYS A 12 -18.23 -7.40 -11.64
CA LYS A 12 -17.25 -6.31 -11.76
C LYS A 12 -15.83 -6.74 -11.39
N ASN A 13 -15.69 -7.61 -10.39
CA ASN A 13 -14.37 -8.16 -10.04
C ASN A 13 -13.79 -8.97 -11.21
N VAL A 14 -14.58 -9.85 -11.82
CA VAL A 14 -14.17 -10.63 -13.00
C VAL A 14 -13.86 -9.72 -14.18
N GLU A 15 -14.74 -8.78 -14.51
CA GLU A 15 -14.52 -7.81 -15.59
C GLU A 15 -13.23 -7.01 -15.41
N MET A 16 -12.94 -6.59 -14.18
CA MET A 16 -11.72 -5.89 -13.84
C MET A 16 -10.48 -6.76 -14.13
N TRP A 17 -10.47 -8.00 -13.66
CA TRP A 17 -9.36 -8.91 -13.92
C TRP A 17 -9.17 -9.21 -15.40
N GLN A 18 -10.25 -9.45 -16.14
CA GLN A 18 -10.20 -9.68 -17.58
C GLN A 18 -9.63 -8.47 -18.32
N ARG A 19 -10.08 -7.26 -17.97
CA ARG A 19 -9.56 -6.02 -18.57
C ARG A 19 -8.08 -5.80 -18.29
N GLU A 20 -7.63 -6.06 -17.07
CA GLU A 20 -6.28 -5.71 -16.61
C GLU A 20 -5.24 -6.79 -16.91
N THR A 21 -5.63 -8.05 -16.90
CA THR A 21 -4.70 -9.19 -17.01
C THR A 21 -5.04 -10.16 -18.15
N ASN A 22 -6.15 -9.95 -18.83
CA ASN A 22 -6.72 -10.87 -19.81
C ASN A 22 -6.93 -12.29 -19.25
N SER A 23 -7.24 -12.38 -17.94
CA SER A 23 -7.47 -13.65 -17.24
C SER A 23 -8.63 -13.53 -16.25
N LEU A 24 -9.10 -14.65 -15.71
CA LEU A 24 -9.97 -14.67 -14.55
C LEU A 24 -9.22 -14.22 -13.29
N PRO A 25 -9.93 -13.88 -12.20
CA PRO A 25 -9.32 -13.63 -10.90
C PRO A 25 -8.41 -14.79 -10.47
N LYS A 26 -7.29 -14.46 -9.83
CA LYS A 26 -6.32 -15.43 -9.34
C LYS A 26 -6.08 -15.27 -7.85
N ILE A 27 -5.83 -16.40 -7.18
CA ILE A 27 -5.33 -16.43 -5.79
C ILE A 27 -4.04 -17.24 -5.75
N SER A 28 -3.24 -17.06 -4.72
CA SER A 28 -2.12 -17.96 -4.41
C SER A 28 -2.68 -19.34 -4.06
N TYR A 29 -2.05 -20.38 -4.59
CA TYR A 29 -2.40 -21.77 -4.33
C TYR A 29 -1.15 -22.53 -3.90
N ASP A 30 -1.23 -23.20 -2.80
CA ASP A 30 -0.22 -24.09 -2.26
C ASP A 30 -0.90 -25.43 -1.95
N GLU A 31 -0.49 -26.49 -2.65
CA GLU A 31 -1.11 -27.81 -2.53
C GLU A 31 -0.92 -28.47 -1.14
N ASP A 32 0.08 -28.01 -0.39
CA ASP A 32 0.36 -28.50 0.96
C ASP A 32 -0.55 -27.83 2.02
N VAL A 33 -1.16 -26.70 1.69
CA VAL A 33 -1.94 -25.85 2.63
C VAL A 33 -3.38 -25.65 2.18
N CYS A 34 -3.62 -25.60 0.88
CA CYS A 34 -4.93 -25.26 0.32
C CYS A 34 -5.71 -26.52 -0.11
N GLU A 35 -6.90 -26.71 0.40
CA GLU A 35 -7.83 -27.70 -0.13
C GLU A 35 -8.30 -27.30 -1.53
N TRP A 36 -8.59 -28.31 -2.38
CA TRP A 36 -9.09 -28.05 -3.71
C TRP A 36 -10.52 -27.51 -3.66
N SER A 37 -10.78 -26.39 -4.31
CA SER A 37 -12.11 -25.78 -4.42
C SER A 37 -12.69 -26.03 -5.82
N ASP A 38 -13.98 -26.33 -5.89
CA ASP A 38 -14.75 -26.46 -7.14
C ASP A 38 -14.82 -25.12 -7.92
N LEU A 39 -14.45 -24.02 -7.29
CA LEU A 39 -14.36 -22.71 -7.93
C LEU A 39 -13.09 -22.53 -8.75
N PHE A 40 -12.08 -23.40 -8.61
CA PHE A 40 -10.85 -23.31 -9.38
C PHE A 40 -11.05 -23.61 -10.86
N VAL A 41 -10.31 -22.85 -11.69
CA VAL A 41 -10.35 -23.00 -13.15
C VAL A 41 -8.94 -23.31 -13.66
N GLY A 42 -8.75 -24.53 -14.17
CA GLY A 42 -7.45 -24.99 -14.66
C GLY A 42 -6.50 -25.46 -13.56
N GLN A 43 -5.22 -25.33 -13.81
CA GLN A 43 -4.13 -25.72 -12.90
C GLN A 43 -3.37 -24.47 -12.44
N PRO A 44 -2.66 -24.52 -11.30
CA PRO A 44 -1.77 -23.44 -10.90
C PRO A 44 -0.75 -23.09 -11.98
N ASP A 45 -0.47 -21.80 -12.12
CA ASP A 45 0.57 -21.33 -13.03
C ASP A 45 1.97 -21.47 -12.41
N THR A 46 3.00 -21.12 -13.18
CA THR A 46 4.41 -21.23 -12.74
C THR A 46 4.76 -20.36 -11.54
N ASN A 47 3.88 -19.46 -11.15
CA ASN A 47 4.05 -18.59 -9.96
C ASN A 47 3.22 -19.09 -8.75
N GLY A 48 2.66 -20.30 -8.83
CA GLY A 48 1.81 -20.85 -7.78
C GLY A 48 0.45 -20.13 -7.65
N SER A 49 -0.06 -19.53 -8.71
CA SER A 49 -1.37 -18.88 -8.69
C SER A 49 -2.38 -19.65 -9.53
N ILE A 50 -3.59 -19.82 -9.01
CA ILE A 50 -4.70 -20.52 -9.70
C ILE A 50 -5.82 -19.54 -10.03
N GLN A 51 -6.43 -19.69 -11.19
CA GLN A 51 -7.62 -18.93 -11.58
C GLN A 51 -8.85 -19.49 -10.86
N TRP A 52 -9.84 -18.64 -10.61
CA TRP A 52 -11.11 -19.05 -10.03
C TRP A 52 -12.30 -18.27 -10.61
N GLN A 53 -13.49 -18.84 -10.43
CA GLN A 53 -14.74 -18.24 -10.86
C GLN A 53 -15.80 -18.43 -9.77
N TYR A 54 -16.61 -17.40 -9.52
CA TYR A 54 -17.72 -17.51 -8.56
C TYR A 54 -18.84 -18.42 -9.09
N ALA A 55 -19.56 -19.04 -8.18
CA ALA A 55 -20.71 -19.88 -8.49
C ALA A 55 -21.91 -19.55 -7.58
N PRO A 56 -23.16 -19.70 -8.04
CA PRO A 56 -24.30 -19.61 -7.14
C PRO A 56 -24.26 -20.73 -6.13
N VAL A 57 -24.68 -20.45 -4.88
CA VAL A 57 -24.85 -21.47 -3.87
C VAL A 57 -25.95 -22.44 -4.32
N ASP A 58 -25.66 -23.72 -4.37
CA ASP A 58 -26.53 -24.81 -4.84
C ASP A 58 -27.40 -25.42 -3.76
N ARG A 59 -27.12 -25.10 -2.48
CA ARG A 59 -27.88 -25.52 -1.30
C ARG A 59 -28.36 -24.31 -0.51
N ILE A 60 -29.58 -24.41 0.05
CA ILE A 60 -30.09 -23.39 0.98
C ILE A 60 -29.70 -23.80 2.39
N LEU A 61 -28.92 -22.97 3.07
CA LEU A 61 -28.62 -23.17 4.49
C LEU A 61 -29.84 -22.79 5.35
N ASP A 62 -30.19 -23.65 6.28
CA ASP A 62 -31.19 -23.38 7.29
C ASP A 62 -30.54 -22.98 8.61
N PHE A 63 -30.81 -21.77 9.04
CA PHE A 63 -30.22 -21.18 10.25
C PHE A 63 -31.12 -21.36 11.48
N SER A 64 -32.31 -22.00 11.35
CA SER A 64 -33.34 -22.07 12.40
C SER A 64 -32.83 -22.74 13.66
N ASP A 65 -32.01 -23.79 13.54
CA ASP A 65 -31.48 -24.52 14.69
C ASP A 65 -30.43 -23.68 15.46
N LEU A 66 -29.58 -22.93 14.74
CA LEU A 66 -28.64 -22.01 15.36
C LEU A 66 -29.36 -20.86 16.08
N GLU A 67 -30.32 -20.23 15.40
CA GLU A 67 -31.11 -19.13 15.99
C GLU A 67 -31.83 -19.59 17.26
N LYS A 68 -32.38 -20.81 17.26
CA LYS A 68 -33.08 -21.41 18.43
C LYS A 68 -32.09 -21.74 19.55
N ARG A 69 -30.94 -22.32 19.23
CA ARG A 69 -29.93 -22.76 20.20
C ARG A 69 -29.30 -21.57 20.93
N TYR A 70 -28.97 -20.49 20.20
CA TYR A 70 -28.31 -19.32 20.74
C TYR A 70 -29.24 -18.15 21.08
N HIS A 71 -30.59 -18.39 20.97
CA HIS A 71 -31.60 -17.36 21.23
C HIS A 71 -31.36 -16.03 20.51
N VAL A 72 -30.89 -16.10 19.25
CA VAL A 72 -30.62 -14.94 18.40
C VAL A 72 -31.49 -14.99 17.14
N GLU A 73 -31.79 -13.84 16.57
CA GLU A 73 -32.34 -13.69 15.23
C GLU A 73 -31.28 -13.13 14.30
N LEU A 74 -30.79 -13.97 13.38
CA LEU A 74 -29.79 -13.53 12.42
C LEU A 74 -30.41 -12.56 11.39
N PRO A 75 -29.72 -11.46 11.05
CA PRO A 75 -30.20 -10.53 10.01
C PRO A 75 -30.50 -11.24 8.69
N VAL A 76 -31.63 -10.90 8.08
CA VAL A 76 -32.04 -11.49 6.79
C VAL A 76 -30.96 -11.31 5.72
N ASP A 77 -30.36 -10.13 5.64
CA ASP A 77 -29.27 -9.84 4.71
C ASP A 77 -28.04 -10.76 4.90
N LEU A 78 -27.77 -11.21 6.14
CA LEU A 78 -26.69 -12.15 6.44
C LEU A 78 -27.04 -13.56 5.96
N LYS A 79 -28.27 -14.02 6.22
CA LYS A 79 -28.75 -15.31 5.72
C LYS A 79 -28.76 -15.36 4.19
N ASP A 80 -29.20 -14.29 3.57
CA ASP A 80 -29.20 -14.13 2.12
C ASP A 80 -27.75 -14.09 1.56
N PHE A 81 -26.81 -13.49 2.27
CA PHE A 81 -25.39 -13.44 1.87
C PHE A 81 -24.80 -14.85 1.77
N TYR A 82 -24.97 -15.67 2.80
CA TYR A 82 -24.46 -17.05 2.81
C TYR A 82 -25.19 -17.99 1.82
N ASN A 83 -26.38 -17.62 1.38
CA ASN A 83 -27.17 -18.36 0.39
C ASN A 83 -27.09 -17.78 -1.03
N ALA A 84 -26.15 -16.83 -1.28
CA ALA A 84 -26.09 -16.16 -2.58
C ALA A 84 -25.11 -16.80 -3.55
N TYR A 85 -23.82 -16.66 -3.27
CA TYR A 85 -22.74 -17.10 -4.15
C TYR A 85 -21.54 -17.59 -3.37
N PHE A 86 -20.86 -18.60 -3.91
CA PHE A 86 -19.51 -18.98 -3.54
C PHE A 86 -18.49 -18.12 -4.26
N PHE A 87 -17.41 -17.71 -3.56
CA PHE A 87 -16.31 -16.94 -4.10
C PHE A 87 -15.06 -17.09 -3.21
N LEU A 88 -13.88 -16.96 -3.79
CA LEU A 88 -12.61 -17.09 -3.06
C LEU A 88 -12.01 -15.74 -2.66
N GLU A 89 -12.27 -14.71 -3.44
CA GLU A 89 -11.81 -13.37 -3.11
C GLU A 89 -12.83 -12.33 -3.59
N LEU A 90 -13.28 -11.49 -2.68
CA LEU A 90 -14.05 -10.30 -3.02
C LEU A 90 -13.49 -9.11 -2.26
N ARG A 91 -12.86 -8.22 -3.01
CA ARG A 91 -12.29 -6.97 -2.49
C ARG A 91 -12.93 -5.77 -3.15
N GLY A 92 -13.02 -4.70 -2.39
CA GLY A 92 -13.50 -3.43 -2.88
C GLY A 92 -13.14 -2.32 -1.91
N PHE A 93 -13.81 -1.16 -2.07
CA PHE A 93 -13.52 0.02 -1.28
C PHE A 93 -14.81 0.67 -0.79
N ILE A 94 -14.78 1.11 0.46
CA ILE A 94 -15.80 1.93 1.09
C ILE A 94 -15.08 3.13 1.69
N ASP A 95 -15.51 4.33 1.32
CA ASP A 95 -14.92 5.60 1.77
C ASP A 95 -13.39 5.65 1.54
N ASN A 96 -12.93 5.05 0.41
CA ASN A 96 -11.55 4.86 -0.01
C ASN A 96 -10.72 3.89 0.84
N GLU A 97 -11.33 3.19 1.79
CA GLU A 97 -10.69 2.13 2.55
C GLU A 97 -10.98 0.78 1.93
N CYS A 98 -9.93 -0.07 1.87
CA CYS A 98 -10.08 -1.42 1.35
C CYS A 98 -10.95 -2.27 2.29
N ILE A 99 -11.87 -3.00 1.70
CA ILE A 99 -12.64 -4.04 2.37
C ILE A 99 -12.44 -5.37 1.65
N SER A 100 -12.11 -6.41 2.39
CA SER A 100 -11.85 -7.75 1.85
C SER A 100 -12.71 -8.76 2.58
N PHE A 101 -13.59 -9.43 1.85
CA PHE A 101 -14.43 -10.50 2.42
C PHE A 101 -13.63 -11.79 2.56
N LYS A 102 -13.91 -12.56 3.61
CA LYS A 102 -13.40 -13.93 3.73
C LYS A 102 -13.92 -14.79 2.58
N PRO A 103 -13.12 -15.77 2.12
CA PRO A 103 -13.58 -16.75 1.16
C PRO A 103 -14.86 -17.44 1.65
N LEU A 104 -15.74 -17.72 0.71
CA LEU A 104 -16.96 -18.49 0.92
C LEU A 104 -17.04 -19.51 -0.22
N ASP A 105 -16.79 -20.78 0.06
CA ASP A 105 -16.91 -21.87 -0.90
C ASP A 105 -17.59 -23.10 -0.26
N ALA A 106 -17.75 -24.17 -1.04
CA ALA A 106 -18.45 -25.35 -0.57
C ALA A 106 -17.71 -26.14 0.52
N THR A 107 -16.39 -25.89 0.71
CA THR A 107 -15.57 -26.54 1.74
C THR A 107 -15.73 -25.85 3.10
N VAL A 108 -16.16 -24.59 3.11
CA VAL A 108 -16.39 -23.83 4.34
C VAL A 108 -17.70 -24.26 4.97
N ASP A 109 -17.64 -24.85 6.16
CA ASP A 109 -18.87 -25.07 6.95
C ASP A 109 -19.28 -23.75 7.61
N VAL A 110 -20.22 -23.06 6.93
CA VAL A 110 -20.78 -21.79 7.37
C VAL A 110 -21.50 -21.92 8.72
N LEU A 111 -22.18 -23.04 8.95
CA LEU A 111 -22.95 -23.24 10.18
C LEU A 111 -22.02 -23.45 11.36
N ASP A 112 -20.98 -24.27 11.21
CA ASP A 112 -19.96 -24.48 12.24
C ASP A 112 -19.19 -23.18 12.55
N ASN A 113 -18.85 -22.40 11.52
CA ASN A 113 -18.22 -21.11 11.73
C ASN A 113 -19.14 -20.12 12.50
N LEU A 114 -20.42 -20.08 12.15
CA LEU A 114 -21.39 -19.26 12.87
C LEU A 114 -21.61 -19.77 14.30
N GLU A 115 -21.63 -21.10 14.50
CA GLU A 115 -21.72 -21.71 15.81
C GLU A 115 -20.54 -21.31 16.70
N PHE A 116 -19.32 -21.32 16.16
CA PHE A 116 -18.14 -20.84 16.85
C PHE A 116 -18.27 -19.37 17.28
N PHE A 117 -18.72 -18.48 16.37
CA PHE A 117 -18.91 -17.07 16.71
C PHE A 117 -20.09 -16.81 17.65
N LEU A 118 -21.15 -17.64 17.61
CA LEU A 118 -22.33 -17.48 18.46
C LEU A 118 -22.14 -18.11 19.84
N GLY A 119 -21.39 -19.21 19.93
CA GLY A 119 -21.21 -20.03 21.12
C GLY A 119 -19.90 -19.82 21.85
N GLY A 120 -19.00 -18.99 21.34
CA GLY A 120 -17.70 -18.74 21.98
C GLY A 120 -17.89 -18.33 23.43
N GLU A 121 -17.24 -19.06 24.35
CA GLU A 121 -17.14 -18.68 25.75
C GLU A 121 -16.57 -17.25 25.78
N GLU A 122 -17.05 -16.46 26.73
CA GLU A 122 -16.52 -15.12 27.01
C GLU A 122 -15.08 -15.26 27.54
N ASP A 123 -14.14 -15.62 26.67
CA ASP A 123 -12.74 -15.37 26.94
C ASP A 123 -12.55 -13.87 26.96
N GLU A 124 -12.30 -13.32 28.15
CA GLU A 124 -12.17 -11.87 28.42
C GLU A 124 -11.11 -11.18 27.52
N GLU A 125 -10.30 -11.96 26.76
CA GLU A 125 -9.25 -11.47 25.87
C GLU A 125 -9.62 -11.44 24.38
N SER A 126 -10.79 -11.98 23.96
CA SER A 126 -11.15 -12.00 22.54
C SER A 126 -12.13 -10.87 22.18
N GLU A 127 -11.64 -9.83 21.55
CA GLU A 127 -12.42 -8.68 21.04
C GLU A 127 -13.56 -9.08 20.06
N THR A 128 -13.53 -10.31 19.53
CA THR A 128 -14.47 -10.80 18.50
C THR A 128 -15.69 -11.54 19.02
N THR A 129 -15.83 -11.77 20.32
CA THR A 129 -16.87 -12.64 20.91
C THR A 129 -18.32 -12.21 20.64
N ASN A 130 -18.57 -10.92 20.39
CA ASN A 130 -19.89 -10.36 20.15
C ASN A 130 -20.17 -9.99 18.68
N PHE A 131 -19.42 -10.59 17.73
CA PHE A 131 -19.33 -10.07 16.40
C PHE A 131 -19.16 -11.18 15.35
N ILE A 132 -20.03 -11.22 14.33
CA ILE A 132 -19.92 -12.19 13.23
C ILE A 132 -18.97 -11.62 12.17
N VAL A 133 -17.77 -12.15 12.12
CA VAL A 133 -16.70 -11.67 11.23
C VAL A 133 -17.00 -12.04 9.77
N LEU A 134 -17.02 -11.04 8.89
CA LEU A 134 -17.17 -11.21 7.45
C LEU A 134 -15.87 -10.98 6.66
N GLY A 135 -14.88 -10.34 7.27
CA GLY A 135 -13.62 -10.04 6.60
C GLY A 135 -12.79 -8.97 7.28
N PHE A 136 -11.99 -8.27 6.46
CA PHE A 136 -11.09 -7.23 6.91
C PHE A 136 -11.43 -5.87 6.31
N TYR A 137 -11.35 -4.82 7.12
CA TYR A 137 -11.45 -3.43 6.74
C TYR A 137 -10.10 -2.73 6.92
N ALA A 138 -9.74 -1.88 5.97
CA ALA A 138 -8.46 -1.18 5.95
C ALA A 138 -7.23 -2.10 6.09
N HIS A 139 -7.37 -3.37 5.66
CA HIS A 139 -6.38 -4.45 5.75
C HIS A 139 -6.00 -4.93 7.16
N LYS A 140 -6.50 -4.30 8.20
CA LYS A 140 -6.10 -4.55 9.58
C LYS A 140 -7.27 -4.96 10.47
N TYR A 141 -8.36 -4.26 10.37
CA TYR A 141 -9.48 -4.39 11.29
C TYR A 141 -10.47 -5.45 10.83
N TRP A 142 -10.97 -6.25 11.75
CA TRP A 142 -12.10 -7.11 11.46
C TRP A 142 -13.34 -6.28 11.13
N PHE A 143 -14.10 -6.68 10.13
CA PHE A 143 -15.44 -6.14 9.94
C PHE A 143 -16.48 -7.24 9.88
N GLY A 144 -17.69 -6.91 10.27
CA GLY A 144 -18.80 -7.87 10.28
C GLY A 144 -20.07 -7.30 10.90
N ILE A 145 -20.85 -8.16 11.51
CA ILE A 145 -22.16 -7.83 12.06
C ILE A 145 -22.18 -8.14 13.55
N SER A 146 -22.60 -7.19 14.38
CA SER A 146 -22.82 -7.42 15.81
C SER A 146 -23.90 -8.48 16.02
N LYS A 147 -23.65 -9.44 16.91
CA LYS A 147 -24.64 -10.49 17.30
C LYS A 147 -25.96 -9.90 17.80
N PHE A 148 -25.87 -8.80 18.53
CA PHE A 148 -27.00 -8.15 19.19
C PHE A 148 -27.42 -6.86 18.47
N GLY A 149 -26.73 -6.49 17.39
CA GLY A 149 -27.02 -5.29 16.60
C GLY A 149 -28.23 -5.47 15.68
N LYS A 150 -28.74 -4.35 15.19
CA LYS A 150 -29.85 -4.31 14.23
C LYS A 150 -29.42 -4.64 12.79
N GLY A 151 -28.39 -5.49 12.62
CA GLY A 151 -27.85 -5.86 11.30
C GLY A 151 -26.88 -4.80 10.71
N GLN A 152 -26.42 -3.85 11.50
CA GLN A 152 -25.39 -2.91 11.09
C GLN A 152 -24.08 -3.64 10.82
N VAL A 153 -23.39 -3.21 9.77
CA VAL A 153 -22.04 -3.66 9.46
C VAL A 153 -21.07 -2.68 10.04
N VAL A 154 -20.18 -3.17 10.89
CA VAL A 154 -19.19 -2.35 11.60
C VAL A 154 -17.79 -2.90 11.39
N ALA A 155 -16.78 -2.04 11.45
CA ALA A 155 -15.39 -2.42 11.63
C ALA A 155 -15.01 -2.26 13.09
N LEU A 156 -14.31 -3.25 13.62
CA LEU A 156 -13.81 -3.23 14.99
C LEU A 156 -12.41 -2.61 14.98
N LEU A 157 -12.34 -1.36 15.40
CA LEU A 157 -11.09 -0.61 15.51
C LEU A 157 -10.39 -0.97 16.83
N GLU A 158 -9.24 -0.36 17.07
CA GLU A 158 -8.51 -0.52 18.33
C GLU A 158 -9.34 -0.17 19.56
N GLU A 159 -8.99 -0.76 20.71
CA GLU A 159 -9.71 -0.62 21.97
C GLU A 159 -11.20 -1.04 21.89
N GLY A 160 -11.57 -1.91 20.93
CA GLY A 160 -12.95 -2.36 20.76
C GLY A 160 -13.92 -1.31 20.23
N LYS A 161 -13.41 -0.19 19.68
CA LYS A 161 -14.23 0.88 19.12
C LYS A 161 -14.87 0.46 17.81
N GLU A 162 -16.19 0.52 17.70
CA GLU A 162 -16.93 0.20 16.49
C GLU A 162 -17.00 1.40 15.54
N TYR A 163 -16.69 1.18 14.26
CA TYR A 163 -16.90 2.13 13.17
C TYR A 163 -17.97 1.60 12.23
N VAL A 164 -19.09 2.32 12.09
CA VAL A 164 -20.22 1.89 11.27
C VAL A 164 -19.91 2.08 9.77
N LEU A 165 -19.78 0.99 9.04
CA LEU A 165 -19.57 0.95 7.59
C LEU A 165 -20.89 1.11 6.82
N ALA A 166 -21.95 0.45 7.29
CA ALA A 166 -23.27 0.50 6.70
C ALA A 166 -24.37 0.08 7.67
N GLU A 167 -25.59 0.53 7.42
CA GLU A 167 -26.77 0.18 8.23
C GLU A 167 -27.23 -1.27 8.02
N SER A 168 -26.81 -1.91 6.92
CA SER A 168 -27.07 -3.33 6.64
C SER A 168 -26.07 -3.85 5.60
N LEU A 169 -25.94 -5.17 5.49
CA LEU A 169 -25.06 -5.80 4.52
C LEU A 169 -25.47 -5.48 3.07
N GLY A 170 -26.78 -5.40 2.80
CA GLY A 170 -27.28 -4.97 1.49
C GLY A 170 -26.89 -3.53 1.16
N LYS A 171 -26.89 -2.61 2.15
CA LYS A 171 -26.39 -1.23 1.95
C LYS A 171 -24.88 -1.19 1.78
N LEU A 172 -24.11 -2.07 2.45
CA LEU A 172 -22.70 -2.22 2.27
C LEU A 172 -22.36 -2.57 0.81
N PHE A 173 -22.98 -3.62 0.27
CA PHE A 173 -22.77 -4.04 -1.12
C PHE A 173 -23.15 -2.99 -2.14
N LYS A 174 -24.15 -2.15 -1.88
CA LYS A 174 -24.51 -1.01 -2.75
C LYS A 174 -23.42 0.06 -2.77
N LYS A 175 -22.79 0.33 -1.62
CA LYS A 175 -21.70 1.29 -1.50
C LYS A 175 -20.37 0.73 -2.02
N LEU A 176 -20.21 -0.59 -2.03
CA LEU A 176 -18.96 -1.26 -2.36
C LEU A 176 -18.54 -0.93 -3.80
N LYS A 177 -17.40 -0.28 -3.93
CA LYS A 177 -16.73 0.00 -5.20
C LYS A 177 -15.74 -1.11 -5.47
N ILE A 178 -15.97 -1.90 -6.53
CA ILE A 178 -15.02 -2.91 -6.99
C ILE A 178 -13.98 -2.22 -7.86
N GLY A 179 -12.72 -2.51 -7.59
CA GLY A 179 -11.60 -1.87 -8.22
C GLY A 179 -10.81 -1.01 -7.25
N SER A 180 -9.69 -0.44 -7.67
CA SER A 180 -9.01 0.58 -6.88
C SER A 180 -9.83 1.86 -6.87
N PRO A 181 -9.93 2.59 -5.76
CA PRO A 181 -10.56 3.89 -5.74
C PRO A 181 -9.77 4.90 -6.58
N GLN A 182 -8.50 4.65 -6.78
CA GLN A 182 -7.61 5.44 -7.61
C GLN A 182 -6.84 4.52 -8.55
N LEU A 183 -6.85 4.84 -9.84
CA LEU A 183 -5.91 4.27 -10.79
C LEU A 183 -4.51 4.73 -10.37
N GLY A 184 -3.59 3.79 -10.32
CA GLY A 184 -2.19 4.09 -10.11
C GLY A 184 -1.46 4.16 -11.44
N TRP A 185 -0.22 4.61 -11.37
CA TRP A 185 0.70 4.60 -12.50
C TRP A 185 1.94 3.81 -12.11
N TYR A 186 2.50 3.11 -13.07
CA TYR A 186 3.79 2.44 -12.90
C TYR A 186 4.83 3.00 -13.86
N SER A 187 6.06 3.07 -13.39
CA SER A 187 7.17 3.61 -14.16
C SER A 187 7.66 2.64 -15.21
N VAL A 188 7.96 3.16 -16.39
CA VAL A 188 8.80 2.53 -17.40
C VAL A 188 10.01 3.41 -17.59
N LEU A 189 11.19 2.88 -17.23
CA LEU A 189 12.44 3.63 -17.34
C LEU A 189 13.00 3.56 -18.74
N THR A 190 13.44 4.70 -19.25
CA THR A 190 14.05 4.82 -20.58
C THR A 190 15.37 5.56 -20.46
N SER A 191 16.45 4.97 -20.97
CA SER A 191 17.72 5.68 -21.09
C SER A 191 17.59 6.77 -22.15
N ALA A 192 17.87 8.01 -21.75
CA ALA A 192 17.81 9.19 -22.59
C ALA A 192 18.85 10.21 -22.12
N GLU A 193 19.13 11.21 -22.93
CA GLU A 193 19.85 12.42 -22.47
C GLU A 193 18.86 13.41 -21.88
N GLN A 194 19.23 14.00 -20.75
CA GLN A 194 18.42 15.04 -20.13
C GLN A 194 18.41 16.29 -21.00
N LYS A 195 17.24 16.79 -21.32
CA LYS A 195 17.08 18.03 -22.07
C LYS A 195 16.96 19.22 -21.13
N HIS A 196 17.34 20.38 -21.59
CA HIS A 196 17.29 21.63 -20.81
C HIS A 196 15.85 22.02 -20.38
N ASP A 197 14.84 21.62 -21.15
CA ASP A 197 13.43 21.90 -20.93
C ASP A 197 12.66 20.72 -20.33
N ASP A 198 13.38 19.71 -19.80
CA ASP A 198 12.78 18.48 -19.26
C ASP A 198 12.17 18.72 -17.88
N SER A 199 10.91 19.10 -17.86
CA SER A 199 10.10 19.25 -16.63
C SER A 199 9.32 17.99 -16.26
N GLY A 200 9.61 16.86 -16.92
CA GLY A 200 8.91 15.58 -16.75
C GLY A 200 9.27 14.84 -15.46
N SER A 201 8.99 13.53 -15.49
CA SER A 201 9.40 12.60 -14.43
C SER A 201 10.69 11.90 -14.83
N PHE A 202 11.67 11.85 -13.92
CA PHE A 202 12.96 11.23 -14.20
C PHE A 202 13.72 10.87 -12.92
N ILE A 203 14.67 9.98 -13.05
CA ILE A 203 15.65 9.58 -12.04
C ILE A 203 16.97 10.25 -12.38
N GLY A 204 17.70 10.70 -11.35
CA GLY A 204 19.04 11.25 -11.51
C GLY A 204 19.15 12.47 -12.43
N GLY A 205 20.35 12.75 -12.93
CA GLY A 205 20.63 13.97 -13.67
C GLY A 205 20.60 15.22 -12.78
N LYS A 206 20.26 16.35 -13.38
CA LYS A 206 20.07 17.62 -12.68
C LYS A 206 18.60 17.81 -12.28
N PRO A 207 18.29 18.18 -11.04
CA PRO A 207 16.92 18.46 -10.63
C PRO A 207 16.34 19.66 -11.38
N CYS A 208 15.06 19.58 -11.72
CA CYS A 208 14.31 20.67 -12.32
C CYS A 208 13.35 21.25 -11.28
N ILE A 209 13.86 22.08 -10.39
CA ILE A 209 13.13 22.69 -9.27
C ILE A 209 13.12 24.21 -9.39
N PRO A 210 12.18 24.94 -8.74
CA PRO A 210 12.16 26.40 -8.76
C PRO A 210 13.51 27.02 -8.35
N ALA A 211 13.97 28.05 -9.08
CA ALA A 211 15.22 28.69 -8.81
C ALA A 211 15.32 29.35 -7.41
N THR A 212 14.14 29.63 -6.81
CA THR A 212 14.02 30.18 -5.46
C THR A 212 14.30 29.17 -4.36
N ILE A 213 14.23 27.86 -4.68
CA ILE A 213 14.49 26.78 -3.73
C ILE A 213 16.01 26.54 -3.69
N PRO A 214 16.65 26.68 -2.52
CA PRO A 214 18.08 26.35 -2.39
C PRO A 214 18.31 24.86 -2.53
N LEU A 215 19.46 24.43 -3.05
CA LEU A 215 19.88 23.05 -3.03
C LEU A 215 20.02 22.58 -1.57
N PRO A 216 19.45 21.44 -1.20
CA PRO A 216 19.36 21.04 0.19
C PRO A 216 20.66 20.40 0.69
N THR A 217 20.90 20.56 2.00
CA THR A 217 21.99 19.91 2.73
C THR A 217 21.42 19.01 3.82
N CYS A 218 22.14 17.95 4.13
CA CYS A 218 21.82 17.08 5.26
C CYS A 218 21.96 17.86 6.58
N LYS A 219 20.93 17.83 7.41
CA LYS A 219 20.96 18.55 8.70
C LYS A 219 21.83 17.86 9.76
N ILE A 220 22.15 16.58 9.54
CA ILE A 220 22.97 15.79 10.47
C ILE A 220 24.44 15.98 10.15
N CYS A 221 24.90 15.74 8.91
CA CYS A 221 26.31 15.78 8.55
C CYS A 221 26.75 17.06 7.80
N GLY A 222 25.79 17.88 7.34
CA GLY A 222 26.06 19.11 6.59
C GLY A 222 26.40 18.92 5.10
N ASP A 223 26.50 17.67 4.60
CA ASP A 223 26.80 17.40 3.20
C ASP A 223 25.62 17.79 2.29
N SER A 224 25.93 18.13 1.02
CA SER A 224 24.88 18.33 0.02
C SER A 224 24.10 17.05 -0.23
N LEU A 225 22.78 17.11 -0.16
CA LEU A 225 21.93 15.96 -0.46
C LEU A 225 22.02 15.60 -1.95
N THR A 226 21.99 14.31 -2.21
CA THR A 226 21.97 13.76 -3.57
C THR A 226 20.53 13.73 -4.09
N PHE A 227 20.34 14.23 -5.31
CA PHE A 227 19.07 14.15 -6.01
C PHE A 227 18.85 12.75 -6.56
N PHE A 228 17.73 12.12 -6.21
CA PHE A 228 17.39 10.76 -6.61
C PHE A 228 16.40 10.73 -7.76
N PHE A 229 15.28 11.45 -7.63
CA PHE A 229 14.26 11.48 -8.68
C PHE A 229 13.33 12.69 -8.55
N GLN A 230 12.69 13.00 -9.67
CA GLN A 230 11.57 13.92 -9.77
C GLN A 230 10.36 13.22 -10.39
N VAL A 231 9.19 13.54 -9.87
CA VAL A 231 7.90 13.07 -10.38
C VAL A 231 7.06 14.28 -10.75
N ALA A 232 6.75 14.45 -12.03
CA ALA A 232 5.67 15.32 -12.48
C ALA A 232 4.39 14.49 -12.48
N PHE A 233 3.40 14.90 -11.69
CA PHE A 233 2.18 14.13 -11.50
C PHE A 233 1.36 14.08 -12.80
N PRO A 234 1.01 12.87 -13.29
CA PRO A 234 0.34 12.71 -14.57
C PRO A 234 -1.10 13.24 -14.54
N LYS A 235 -1.65 13.43 -15.73
CA LYS A 235 -3.04 13.84 -15.89
C LYS A 235 -3.99 12.85 -15.20
N GLY A 236 -4.94 13.38 -14.44
CA GLY A 236 -5.89 12.57 -13.65
C GLY A 236 -5.41 12.26 -12.23
N HIS A 237 -4.16 12.56 -11.89
CA HIS A 237 -3.69 12.49 -10.51
C HIS A 237 -4.24 13.65 -9.68
N MET A 238 -4.46 13.46 -8.37
CA MET A 238 -4.98 14.52 -7.50
C MET A 238 -4.10 15.78 -7.47
N TRP A 239 -2.82 15.63 -7.77
CA TRP A 239 -1.82 16.70 -7.87
C TRP A 239 -1.36 16.98 -9.30
N GLU A 240 -2.21 16.74 -10.29
CA GLU A 240 -1.94 17.10 -11.68
C GLU A 240 -1.47 18.57 -11.78
N GLY A 241 -0.39 18.79 -12.55
CA GLY A 241 0.27 20.10 -12.69
C GLY A 241 1.29 20.44 -11.61
N LYS A 242 1.45 19.58 -10.61
CA LYS A 242 2.49 19.68 -9.58
C LYS A 242 3.61 18.70 -9.85
N SER A 243 4.77 18.96 -9.25
CA SER A 243 5.93 18.07 -9.23
C SER A 243 6.45 17.87 -7.82
N LEU A 244 7.10 16.73 -7.62
CA LEU A 244 7.78 16.36 -6.38
C LEU A 244 9.22 16.01 -6.74
N ALA A 245 10.20 16.53 -5.98
CA ALA A 245 11.61 16.16 -6.10
C ALA A 245 12.12 15.61 -4.76
N LEU A 246 12.80 14.47 -4.79
CA LEU A 246 13.37 13.82 -3.61
C LEU A 246 14.89 13.84 -3.65
N PHE A 247 15.45 14.32 -2.54
CA PHE A 247 16.88 14.32 -2.25
C PHE A 247 17.14 13.49 -0.99
N PHE A 248 18.28 12.80 -0.95
CA PHE A 248 18.65 11.97 0.18
C PHE A 248 20.19 12.05 0.42
N CYS A 249 20.63 11.82 1.67
CA CYS A 249 22.03 11.83 2.03
C CYS A 249 22.71 10.51 1.64
N ASP A 250 23.66 10.57 0.72
CA ASP A 250 24.48 9.42 0.29
C ASP A 250 25.64 9.10 1.24
N SER A 251 25.83 9.90 2.27
CA SER A 251 26.88 9.73 3.30
C SER A 251 26.40 8.94 4.54
N THR A 252 25.26 8.25 4.44
CA THR A 252 24.53 7.70 5.59
C THR A 252 25.37 6.76 6.46
N TYR A 253 26.02 5.76 5.89
CA TYR A 253 26.67 4.71 6.68
C TYR A 253 27.88 5.12 7.51
N TYR A 254 28.59 6.15 7.16
CA TYR A 254 29.83 6.51 7.86
C TYR A 254 29.79 7.84 8.61
N LYS A 255 28.77 8.66 8.36
CA LYS A 255 28.60 9.96 9.01
C LYS A 255 27.36 10.04 9.91
N HIS A 256 26.58 9.00 9.94
CA HIS A 256 25.34 8.94 10.72
C HIS A 256 25.37 7.71 11.64
N ASP A 257 24.77 7.82 12.80
CA ASP A 257 24.51 6.65 13.65
C ASP A 257 23.44 5.77 12.99
N ALA A 258 23.48 4.47 13.31
CA ALA A 258 22.55 3.49 12.70
C ALA A 258 21.07 3.88 12.87
N HIS A 259 20.72 4.55 13.96
CA HIS A 259 19.36 5.04 14.21
C HIS A 259 18.97 6.25 13.35
N ASP A 260 19.94 6.99 12.82
CA ASP A 260 19.69 8.18 12.01
C ASP A 260 19.65 7.89 10.51
N MET A 261 19.92 6.63 10.11
CA MET A 261 19.98 6.25 8.69
C MET A 261 18.61 6.06 8.04
N LEU A 262 17.60 5.80 8.85
CA LEU A 262 16.21 5.69 8.40
C LEU A 262 15.46 6.97 8.77
N PRO A 263 14.39 7.32 8.03
CA PRO A 263 13.48 8.36 8.48
C PRO A 263 13.03 8.00 9.90
N PRO A 264 12.83 8.97 10.80
CA PRO A 264 12.24 8.69 12.09
C PRO A 264 11.02 7.82 11.87
N VAL A 265 10.93 6.70 12.62
CA VAL A 265 9.84 5.73 12.44
C VAL A 265 8.53 6.51 12.49
N LEU A 266 8.03 6.82 11.32
CA LEU A 266 6.70 7.28 11.18
C LEU A 266 5.88 6.04 11.31
N LEU A 267 5.06 6.05 12.29
CA LEU A 267 3.88 5.30 12.22
C LEU A 267 3.95 3.93 12.87
N ARG A 268 3.72 4.01 14.07
CA ARG A 268 2.80 3.05 14.66
C ARG A 268 1.42 3.42 14.12
N ASP A 269 0.72 2.48 13.64
CA ASP A 269 -0.55 2.38 12.98
C ASP A 269 -1.73 3.29 13.41
N GLU A 270 -1.58 4.17 14.38
CA GLU A 270 -2.70 4.56 15.23
C GLU A 270 -2.99 6.04 15.22
N ASP A 271 -2.00 6.84 14.88
CA ASP A 271 -2.11 8.20 15.29
C ASP A 271 -2.35 9.16 14.13
N ASP A 272 -3.29 10.04 14.36
CA ASP A 272 -3.30 11.33 13.72
C ASP A 272 -1.98 12.00 14.07
N LEU A 273 -1.06 12.02 13.10
CA LEU A 273 0.19 12.74 13.25
C LEU A 273 -0.11 14.23 13.51
N SER A 274 0.62 14.84 14.40
CA SER A 274 0.54 16.28 14.56
C SER A 274 1.31 17.00 13.44
N ASP A 275 1.00 18.26 13.19
CA ASP A 275 1.73 19.08 12.21
C ASP A 275 3.24 19.15 12.53
N ASN A 276 3.61 18.98 13.81
CA ASN A 276 5.01 19.00 14.24
C ASN A 276 5.76 17.70 13.91
N ASP A 277 5.07 16.54 13.82
CA ASP A 277 5.72 15.25 13.58
C ASP A 277 6.29 15.15 12.17
N LEU A 278 5.66 15.81 11.21
CA LEU A 278 6.08 15.87 9.82
C LEU A 278 6.63 17.24 9.39
N ASP A 279 6.89 18.15 10.32
CA ASP A 279 7.51 19.44 10.01
C ASP A 279 8.81 19.19 9.23
N PRO A 280 8.93 19.67 7.99
CA PRO A 280 10.13 19.45 7.17
C PRO A 280 11.43 19.87 7.87
N ASP A 281 11.35 20.78 8.81
CA ASP A 281 12.55 21.25 9.52
C ASP A 281 13.01 20.33 10.64
N HIS A 282 12.14 19.50 11.16
CA HIS A 282 12.45 18.51 12.20
C HIS A 282 12.48 17.09 11.67
N TYR A 283 11.56 16.74 10.77
CA TYR A 283 11.41 15.41 10.24
C TYR A 283 12.37 15.10 9.08
N GLN A 284 12.51 16.02 8.11
CA GLN A 284 13.32 15.79 6.91
C GLN A 284 14.80 16.20 7.18
N THR A 285 15.49 15.47 8.04
CA THR A 285 16.86 15.76 8.44
C THR A 285 17.92 15.26 7.46
N LEU A 286 17.77 14.01 7.01
CA LEU A 286 18.69 13.31 6.08
C LEU A 286 18.13 13.21 4.66
N PHE A 287 16.92 13.66 4.44
CA PHE A 287 16.28 13.73 3.13
C PHE A 287 15.52 15.04 2.98
N ARG A 288 15.13 15.38 1.74
CA ARG A 288 14.26 16.52 1.47
C ARG A 288 13.32 16.20 0.34
N VAL A 289 12.02 16.47 0.56
CA VAL A 289 10.98 16.44 -0.46
C VAL A 289 10.56 17.86 -0.76
N PHE A 290 10.68 18.27 -2.02
CA PHE A 290 10.13 19.53 -2.50
C PHE A 290 8.88 19.26 -3.32
N PHE A 291 7.86 20.06 -3.11
CA PHE A 291 6.62 20.04 -3.86
C PHE A 291 6.36 21.43 -4.45
N PHE A 292 6.10 21.50 -5.76
CA PHE A 292 6.01 22.76 -6.48
C PHE A 292 5.18 22.64 -7.75
N ASP A 293 4.78 23.78 -8.33
CA ASP A 293 4.14 23.80 -9.64
C ASP A 293 5.14 23.36 -10.72
N THR A 294 4.76 22.38 -11.55
CA THR A 294 5.65 21.81 -12.57
C THR A 294 6.24 22.88 -13.51
N GLN A 295 5.44 23.90 -13.83
CA GLN A 295 5.86 25.02 -14.69
C GLN A 295 6.93 25.93 -14.07
N ASP A 296 7.07 25.92 -12.74
CA ASP A 296 8.04 26.76 -12.04
C ASP A 296 9.43 26.10 -11.94
N GLY A 297 9.49 24.81 -12.31
CA GLY A 297 10.74 24.06 -12.33
C GLY A 297 11.70 24.58 -13.40
N VAL A 298 12.96 24.79 -13.02
CA VAL A 298 14.08 25.13 -13.91
C VAL A 298 15.23 24.19 -13.66
N LEU A 299 15.93 23.79 -14.72
CA LEU A 299 17.08 22.90 -14.59
C LEU A 299 18.19 23.56 -13.78
N ARG A 300 18.66 22.89 -12.73
CA ARG A 300 19.65 23.44 -11.79
C ARG A 300 21.06 23.15 -12.31
N GLU A 301 21.59 24.09 -13.08
CA GLU A 301 22.95 24.00 -13.60
C GLU A 301 24.03 24.07 -12.51
N ASP A 302 23.69 24.58 -11.34
CA ASP A 302 24.53 24.65 -10.14
C ASP A 302 24.57 23.32 -9.33
N TYR A 303 23.82 22.28 -9.76
CA TYR A 303 23.83 20.94 -9.14
C TYR A 303 24.87 20.04 -9.83
N GLN A 304 25.69 19.35 -9.02
CA GLN A 304 26.61 18.33 -9.52
C GLN A 304 25.91 16.95 -9.54
N GLU A 305 25.76 16.42 -10.73
CA GLU A 305 25.09 15.13 -10.94
C GLU A 305 25.91 13.99 -10.34
N LYS A 306 25.21 13.12 -9.60
CA LYS A 306 25.77 11.87 -9.07
C LYS A 306 25.07 10.66 -9.64
N VAL A 307 23.73 10.65 -9.65
CA VAL A 307 22.87 9.58 -10.18
C VAL A 307 22.65 9.79 -11.66
N ARG A 308 22.75 8.73 -12.46
CA ARG A 308 22.53 8.77 -13.90
C ARG A 308 21.09 9.10 -14.24
N TYR A 309 20.93 9.96 -15.24
CA TYR A 309 19.62 10.34 -15.74
C TYR A 309 18.92 9.13 -16.43
N GLN A 310 17.67 8.91 -16.05
CA GLN A 310 16.73 7.99 -16.72
C GLN A 310 15.35 8.64 -16.74
N ARG A 311 14.74 8.74 -17.90
CA ARG A 311 13.38 9.25 -18.03
C ARG A 311 12.37 8.23 -17.50
N ILE A 312 11.34 8.73 -16.82
CA ILE A 312 10.19 7.93 -16.38
C ILE A 312 9.00 8.24 -17.30
N ASP A 313 8.51 7.21 -17.98
CA ASP A 313 7.24 7.24 -18.68
C ASP A 313 6.20 6.52 -17.81
N TRP A 314 5.07 7.17 -17.54
CA TRP A 314 4.01 6.61 -16.72
C TRP A 314 3.04 5.80 -17.55
N LYS A 315 2.74 4.57 -17.12
CA LYS A 315 1.64 3.77 -17.65
C LYS A 315 0.58 3.62 -16.58
N GLU A 316 -0.64 4.02 -16.91
CA GLU A 316 -1.80 3.86 -16.05
C GLU A 316 -2.18 2.38 -15.94
N GLY A 317 -2.51 1.91 -14.74
CA GLY A 317 -2.94 0.55 -14.50
C GLY A 317 -2.58 0.05 -13.11
N ARG A 318 -2.90 -1.21 -12.87
CA ARG A 318 -2.48 -1.96 -11.69
C ARG A 318 -1.33 -2.86 -12.06
N ARG A 319 -0.23 -2.74 -11.37
CA ARG A 319 0.83 -3.72 -11.50
C ARG A 319 1.22 -4.23 -10.12
N ARG A 320 0.99 -5.51 -9.91
CA ARG A 320 1.45 -6.25 -8.72
C ARG A 320 2.84 -6.84 -8.92
N ASP A 321 3.49 -6.52 -10.06
CA ASP A 321 4.82 -7.01 -10.38
C ASP A 321 5.86 -6.35 -9.47
N LYS A 322 6.54 -7.15 -8.66
CA LYS A 322 7.61 -6.69 -7.75
C LYS A 322 8.80 -6.01 -8.47
N LYS A 323 8.86 -6.10 -9.79
CA LYS A 323 9.96 -5.56 -10.61
C LYS A 323 9.73 -4.13 -11.12
N VAL A 324 8.62 -3.49 -10.76
CA VAL A 324 8.38 -2.09 -11.14
C VAL A 324 9.19 -1.17 -10.23
N PRO A 325 10.11 -0.34 -10.76
CA PRO A 325 10.95 0.52 -9.95
C PRO A 325 10.18 1.50 -9.08
N ILE A 326 9.21 2.21 -9.68
CA ILE A 326 8.41 3.21 -8.97
C ILE A 326 6.93 3.04 -9.33
N ILE A 327 6.09 3.01 -8.30
CA ILE A 327 4.63 3.04 -8.41
C ILE A 327 4.16 4.39 -7.89
N LEU A 328 3.25 5.04 -8.60
CA LEU A 328 2.67 6.33 -8.24
C LEU A 328 1.18 6.18 -8.01
N ALA A 329 0.71 6.58 -6.84
CA ALA A 329 -0.69 6.46 -6.40
C ALA A 329 -1.27 5.04 -6.51
N GLY A 330 -2.57 4.90 -6.37
CA GLY A 330 -3.23 3.59 -6.38
C GLY A 330 -3.04 2.84 -5.07
N GLU A 331 -2.75 1.56 -5.16
CA GLU A 331 -2.60 0.68 -4.00
C GLU A 331 -1.11 0.33 -3.81
N PRO A 332 -0.52 0.57 -2.62
CA PRO A 332 0.86 0.19 -2.35
C PRO A 332 1.04 -1.34 -2.41
N VAL A 333 2.20 -1.78 -2.87
CA VAL A 333 2.60 -3.20 -2.85
C VAL A 333 3.45 -3.45 -1.62
N TRP A 334 2.87 -4.06 -0.61
CA TRP A 334 3.53 -4.37 0.66
C TRP A 334 4.50 -5.55 0.52
N MET A 335 5.61 -5.53 1.24
CA MET A 335 6.54 -6.67 1.30
C MET A 335 5.92 -7.81 2.10
N GLU A 336 5.31 -7.49 3.23
CA GLU A 336 4.62 -8.42 4.09
C GLU A 336 3.15 -8.05 4.27
N SER A 337 2.28 -9.05 4.31
CA SER A 337 0.83 -8.83 4.35
C SER A 337 0.31 -8.36 5.71
N HIS A 338 1.05 -8.63 6.79
CA HIS A 338 0.66 -8.32 8.16
C HIS A 338 1.27 -7.03 8.71
N TRP A 339 2.28 -6.47 8.06
CA TRP A 339 2.92 -5.20 8.43
C TRP A 339 2.55 -4.11 7.43
N ARG A 340 1.33 -3.59 7.53
CA ARG A 340 0.81 -2.57 6.61
C ARG A 340 0.65 -1.25 7.35
N GLU A 341 1.76 -0.66 7.70
CA GLU A 341 1.80 0.61 8.39
C GLU A 341 1.57 1.77 7.42
N ARG A 342 0.48 2.48 7.60
CA ARG A 342 0.18 3.70 6.83
C ARG A 342 -0.33 4.80 7.74
N PRO A 343 0.10 6.07 7.54
CA PRO A 343 -0.47 7.18 8.25
C PRO A 343 -1.92 7.41 7.82
N ARG A 344 -2.78 7.74 8.75
CA ARG A 344 -4.17 8.06 8.46
C ARG A 344 -4.36 9.53 8.12
N SER A 345 -3.78 10.39 8.95
CA SER A 345 -3.90 11.83 8.82
C SER A 345 -2.71 12.55 9.45
N CYS A 346 -2.54 13.81 9.11
CA CYS A 346 -1.62 14.73 9.75
C CYS A 346 -2.32 16.09 9.90
N GLY A 347 -2.37 16.61 11.12
CA GLY A 347 -3.06 17.85 11.42
C GLY A 347 -4.54 17.84 11.01
N GLY A 348 -5.21 16.67 11.11
CA GLY A 348 -6.58 16.47 10.67
C GLY A 348 -6.78 16.33 9.15
N ASN A 349 -5.70 16.46 8.33
CA ASN A 349 -5.72 16.23 6.90
C ASN A 349 -5.39 14.76 6.62
N ARG A 350 -6.24 14.09 5.84
CA ARG A 350 -6.01 12.70 5.45
C ARG A 350 -4.71 12.56 4.66
N MET A 351 -3.94 11.51 4.96
CA MET A 351 -2.77 11.12 4.19
C MET A 351 -3.13 10.08 3.13
N GLU A 352 -2.64 10.29 1.92
CA GLU A 352 -2.81 9.39 0.79
C GLU A 352 -1.47 8.82 0.36
N PHE A 353 -1.51 7.61 -0.21
CA PHE A 353 -0.32 7.01 -0.81
C PHE A 353 0.09 7.80 -2.06
N VAL A 354 1.33 8.30 -2.05
CA VAL A 354 1.87 9.11 -3.15
C VAL A 354 2.66 8.25 -4.11
N LEU A 355 3.69 7.58 -3.60
CA LEU A 355 4.54 6.72 -4.41
C LEU A 355 5.26 5.66 -3.56
N GLN A 356 5.76 4.65 -4.25
CA GLN A 356 6.58 3.59 -3.71
C GLN A 356 7.80 3.39 -4.60
N VAL A 357 8.97 3.24 -3.98
CA VAL A 357 10.19 2.77 -4.63
C VAL A 357 10.45 1.32 -4.23
N ALA A 358 10.74 0.47 -5.20
CA ALA A 358 10.95 -0.95 -4.97
C ALA A 358 12.23 -1.23 -4.16
N ASP A 359 12.19 -2.27 -3.34
CA ASP A 359 13.24 -2.73 -2.42
C ASP A 359 14.57 -3.09 -3.09
N TYR A 360 14.52 -3.55 -4.33
CA TYR A 360 15.73 -3.90 -5.09
C TYR A 360 16.07 -2.89 -6.19
N PHE A 361 15.56 -1.69 -6.10
CA PHE A 361 15.84 -0.68 -7.09
C PHE A 361 17.11 0.10 -6.73
N ASN A 362 18.14 -0.13 -7.51
CA ASN A 362 19.44 0.54 -7.39
C ASN A 362 19.55 1.72 -8.36
N PHE A 363 19.98 2.86 -7.84
CA PHE A 363 20.18 4.09 -8.61
C PHE A 363 21.61 4.12 -9.17
N GLU A 364 21.77 3.85 -10.47
CA GLU A 364 23.06 3.84 -11.13
C GLU A 364 23.74 5.21 -11.04
N ILE A 365 25.00 5.27 -10.68
CA ILE A 365 25.75 6.51 -10.53
C ILE A 365 26.76 6.75 -11.68
N TYR A 366 27.17 8.01 -11.83
CA TYR A 366 28.26 8.35 -12.73
C TYR A 366 29.60 7.83 -12.18
N PRO A 367 30.58 7.45 -13.06
CA PRO A 367 31.88 6.91 -12.61
C PRO A 367 32.72 7.86 -11.73
N ASN A 368 32.44 9.17 -11.81
CA ASN A 368 33.09 10.20 -11.00
C ASN A 368 32.30 10.54 -9.71
N ALA A 369 31.16 9.96 -9.49
CA ALA A 369 30.44 10.12 -8.24
C ALA A 369 31.14 9.34 -7.11
N PRO A 370 31.09 9.80 -5.86
CA PRO A 370 31.59 9.03 -4.73
C PRO A 370 30.87 7.69 -4.60
N SER A 371 31.61 6.61 -4.31
CA SER A 371 30.97 5.32 -4.00
C SER A 371 30.15 5.43 -2.71
N GLU A 372 29.00 4.75 -2.69
CA GLU A 372 28.27 4.54 -1.44
C GLU A 372 29.13 3.73 -0.47
N MET A 373 29.05 4.07 0.81
CA MET A 373 29.78 3.32 1.85
C MET A 373 28.87 2.27 2.45
N GLU A 374 29.37 1.06 2.67
CA GLU A 374 28.65 -0.04 3.32
C GLU A 374 29.39 -0.52 4.59
N ALA A 375 28.66 -1.17 5.49
CA ALA A 375 29.26 -1.74 6.69
C ALA A 375 30.22 -2.87 6.32
N ASN A 376 31.43 -2.82 6.87
CA ASN A 376 32.46 -3.86 6.70
C ASN A 376 32.34 -4.93 7.81
N TYR A 377 31.35 -5.80 7.70
CA TYR A 377 31.10 -6.86 8.70
C TYR A 377 32.26 -7.84 8.86
N MET A 378 33.18 -7.89 7.89
CA MET A 378 34.38 -8.76 7.94
C MET A 378 35.64 -7.98 8.32
N ALA A 379 35.51 -6.74 8.82
CA ALA A 379 36.65 -5.94 9.21
C ALA A 379 37.47 -6.63 10.29
N LEU A 380 38.74 -6.90 9.99
CA LEU A 380 39.73 -7.35 10.97
C LEU A 380 40.14 -6.18 11.87
N GLN A 381 40.73 -6.51 13.04
CA GLN A 381 41.21 -5.49 13.96
C GLN A 381 42.17 -4.52 13.27
N GLY A 382 41.82 -3.22 13.29
CA GLY A 382 42.59 -2.15 12.63
C GLY A 382 42.14 -1.78 11.20
N GLN A 383 41.14 -2.50 10.63
CA GLN A 383 40.51 -2.11 9.39
C GLN A 383 39.35 -1.13 9.65
N PRO A 384 39.03 -0.23 8.69
CA PRO A 384 37.90 0.67 8.84
C PRO A 384 36.57 -0.14 8.93
N PRO A 385 35.63 0.30 9.77
CA PRO A 385 34.35 -0.37 9.96
C PRO A 385 33.42 -0.22 8.74
N PHE A 386 33.76 0.66 7.81
CA PHE A 386 33.03 0.89 6.55
C PHE A 386 34.01 0.77 5.38
N ARG A 387 33.48 0.31 4.25
CA ARG A 387 34.20 0.21 2.96
C ARG A 387 33.36 0.81 1.84
N PRO A 388 33.96 1.28 0.75
CA PRO A 388 33.22 1.62 -0.46
C PRO A 388 32.51 0.39 -0.99
N ARG A 389 31.26 0.58 -1.42
CA ARG A 389 30.48 -0.44 -2.10
C ARG A 389 31.12 -0.79 -3.44
N GLU A 390 31.11 -2.07 -3.81
CA GLU A 390 31.69 -2.50 -5.09
C GLU A 390 30.77 -2.15 -6.28
N GLU A 391 29.47 -2.09 -6.03
CA GLU A 391 28.47 -1.73 -7.05
C GLU A 391 28.47 -0.22 -7.30
N ASN A 392 28.33 0.14 -8.56
CA ASN A 392 28.31 1.52 -9.00
C ASN A 392 26.88 2.11 -8.94
N ASN A 393 26.29 2.07 -7.76
CA ASN A 393 24.91 2.52 -7.49
C ASN A 393 24.76 3.13 -6.10
N TYR A 394 23.67 3.86 -5.92
CA TYR A 394 23.17 4.29 -4.61
C TYR A 394 21.87 3.58 -4.28
N THR A 395 21.61 3.44 -2.99
CA THR A 395 20.35 2.95 -2.46
C THR A 395 19.58 4.07 -1.76
N LEU A 396 18.28 3.98 -1.76
CA LEU A 396 17.42 4.94 -1.07
C LEU A 396 17.02 4.37 0.30
N PHE A 397 17.40 5.04 1.40
CA PHE A 397 17.13 4.58 2.77
C PHE A 397 17.67 3.18 3.09
N CYS A 398 18.92 2.90 2.71
CA CYS A 398 19.60 1.61 2.87
C CYS A 398 19.13 0.48 1.93
N ASP A 399 19.89 -0.62 1.93
CA ASP A 399 19.62 -1.79 1.12
C ASP A 399 18.34 -2.51 1.54
N PHE A 400 17.72 -3.17 0.56
CA PHE A 400 16.57 -4.07 0.75
C PHE A 400 15.32 -3.41 1.33
N ASN A 401 15.28 -2.09 1.37
CA ASN A 401 14.16 -1.34 1.88
C ASN A 401 13.20 -0.92 0.76
N ARG A 402 11.93 -1.23 0.94
CA ARG A 402 10.86 -0.65 0.15
C ARG A 402 10.42 0.67 0.77
N VAL A 403 10.45 1.71 -0.02
CA VAL A 403 10.16 3.06 0.44
C VAL A 403 8.76 3.47 0.01
N PHE A 404 7.96 3.94 0.95
CA PHE A 404 6.62 4.46 0.72
C PHE A 404 6.59 5.94 1.09
N LEU A 405 6.12 6.77 0.18
CA LEU A 405 5.87 8.18 0.43
C LEU A 405 4.36 8.41 0.57
N TRP A 406 3.99 9.07 1.62
CA TRP A 406 2.63 9.49 1.94
C TRP A 406 2.54 11.00 1.93
N GLY A 407 1.39 11.56 1.57
CA GLY A 407 1.20 13.00 1.59
C GLY A 407 -0.23 13.39 1.93
N THR A 408 -0.39 14.54 2.60
CA THR A 408 -1.73 15.06 2.91
C THR A 408 -2.45 15.50 1.62
N THR A 409 -3.78 15.47 1.65
CA THR A 409 -4.61 15.87 0.51
C THR A 409 -4.66 17.38 0.28
N ASP A 410 -4.04 18.18 1.16
CA ASP A 410 -3.91 19.61 0.94
C ASP A 410 -3.05 19.89 -0.31
N LYS A 411 -3.67 20.52 -1.32
CA LYS A 411 -2.99 20.82 -2.59
C LYS A 411 -2.07 22.03 -2.54
N GLN A 412 -2.20 22.87 -1.52
CA GLN A 412 -1.43 24.10 -1.41
C GLN A 412 -0.13 23.86 -0.64
N ASN A 413 -0.22 23.18 0.50
CA ASN A 413 0.89 22.90 1.38
C ASN A 413 0.84 21.43 1.87
N PRO A 414 1.08 20.45 1.00
CA PRO A 414 1.05 19.06 1.42
C PRO A 414 2.24 18.76 2.34
N VAL A 415 1.94 18.02 3.40
CA VAL A 415 2.96 17.47 4.29
C VAL A 415 3.26 16.05 3.85
N PHE A 416 4.54 15.66 3.86
CA PHE A 416 5.00 14.36 3.40
C PHE A 416 5.64 13.55 4.51
N GLY A 417 5.30 12.27 4.55
CA GLY A 417 5.92 11.27 5.40
C GLY A 417 6.47 10.10 4.60
N ILE A 418 7.57 9.53 5.06
CA ILE A 418 8.21 8.35 4.46
C ILE A 418 8.13 7.19 5.43
N ASN A 419 7.71 6.04 4.90
CA ASN A 419 7.74 4.75 5.56
C ASN A 419 8.70 3.83 4.84
N VAL A 420 9.40 3.00 5.59
CA VAL A 420 10.36 2.05 5.04
C VAL A 420 10.00 0.66 5.56
N GLN A 421 9.90 -0.31 4.65
CA GLN A 421 9.69 -1.72 4.97
C GLN A 421 10.92 -2.52 4.55
N SER A 422 11.51 -3.26 5.49
CA SER A 422 12.65 -4.14 5.25
C SER A 422 12.19 -5.58 5.10
N ASP A 423 12.90 -6.35 4.27
CA ASP A 423 12.82 -7.81 4.21
C ASP A 423 13.81 -8.35 5.28
N VAL A 424 13.33 -8.52 6.52
CA VAL A 424 14.16 -9.04 7.64
C VAL A 424 13.59 -10.37 8.09
#